data_39ba99375c9adca57ca024214ae0869b
#
_entry.id   39ba99375c9adca57ca024214ae0869b
#
_cell.length_a   1.000
_cell.length_b   1.000
_cell.length_c   1.000
_cell.angle_alpha   90.00
_cell.angle_beta   90.00
_cell.angle_gamma   90.00
#
_symmetry.space_group_name_H-M   'P 1'
#
loop_
_entity.id
_entity.type
_entity.pdbx_description
1 polymer ?
#
loop_
_entity_poly.entity_id
_entity_poly.type
_entity_poly.pdbx_seq_one_letter_code
_entity_poly.pdbx_strand_id
1 'polypeptide(L)'
;MTITNNDAGHRHGERELTAEEQQWVDEFMNDTTLFIGPDPEIMRKHQIADRSPLEQRIFEKDHDPLTADRIRRRLVGSLDEAFEMCESMGAAPGAKWADLSVAVYTASGDVCYMSNKGVIAFSAVLHHPIRHIMKYWKDEPTVGIRPGDGFFHNDARFGMVHNTD
;
A
#
# COMPACT_ATOMS: atom_id res chain seq x y z
N MET A 1 -1.86 -16.08 -26.72
CA MET A 1 -1.95 -14.81 -27.43
C MET A 1 -0.64 -14.07 -27.19
N THR A 2 0.26 -14.12 -28.16
CA THR A 2 1.63 -13.60 -28.01
C THR A 2 1.56 -12.09 -28.24
N ILE A 3 1.76 -11.30 -27.18
CA ILE A 3 1.89 -9.84 -27.31
C ILE A 3 3.34 -9.59 -27.73
N THR A 4 3.54 -9.31 -29.01
CA THR A 4 4.82 -8.79 -29.48
C THR A 4 4.87 -7.30 -29.17
N ASN A 5 5.63 -6.93 -28.15
CA ASN A 5 5.97 -5.55 -27.84
C ASN A 5 6.98 -5.04 -28.86
N ASN A 6 6.49 -4.43 -29.94
CA ASN A 6 7.28 -3.54 -30.77
C ASN A 6 6.51 -2.21 -30.83
N ASP A 7 6.97 -1.26 -30.10
CA ASP A 7 6.79 0.20 -30.06
C ASP A 7 6.50 0.72 -28.65
N ALA A 8 7.39 0.42 -27.72
CA ALA A 8 7.50 1.22 -26.53
C ALA A 8 8.47 2.39 -26.84
N GLY A 9 7.92 3.52 -27.23
CA GLY A 9 8.70 4.75 -27.27
C GLY A 9 9.33 4.98 -25.88
N HIS A 10 10.65 5.07 -25.84
CA HIS A 10 11.39 5.37 -24.62
C HIS A 10 10.78 6.61 -23.95
N ARG A 11 10.23 6.42 -22.76
CA ARG A 11 9.84 7.55 -21.92
C ARG A 11 11.10 8.21 -21.41
N HIS A 12 11.17 9.51 -21.55
CA HIS A 12 12.30 10.31 -21.06
C HIS A 12 12.51 10.03 -19.55
N GLY A 13 13.60 9.35 -19.21
CA GLY A 13 14.00 9.06 -17.83
C GLY A 13 14.09 7.58 -17.48
N GLU A 14 13.71 6.65 -18.33
CA GLU A 14 13.88 5.21 -18.10
C GLU A 14 15.33 4.81 -18.48
N ARG A 15 16.07 4.30 -17.49
CA ARG A 15 17.38 3.68 -17.77
C ARG A 15 17.17 2.30 -18.40
N GLU A 16 18.09 1.90 -19.25
CA GLU A 16 18.12 0.52 -19.73
C GLU A 16 18.43 -0.42 -18.57
N LEU A 17 17.69 -1.53 -18.49
CA LEU A 17 17.91 -2.57 -17.50
C LEU A 17 19.19 -3.33 -17.83
N THR A 18 19.92 -3.73 -16.82
CA THR A 18 20.99 -4.71 -16.98
C THR A 18 20.41 -6.08 -17.36
N ALA A 19 21.23 -6.98 -17.87
CA ALA A 19 20.79 -8.32 -18.19
C ALA A 19 20.24 -9.09 -16.97
N GLU A 20 20.84 -8.88 -15.80
CA GLU A 20 20.38 -9.50 -14.54
C GLU A 20 19.01 -8.92 -14.11
N GLU A 21 18.83 -7.61 -14.23
CA GLU A 21 17.56 -6.95 -13.92
C GLU A 21 16.45 -7.37 -14.90
N GLN A 22 16.79 -7.51 -16.18
CA GLN A 22 15.84 -7.99 -17.17
C GLN A 22 15.44 -9.46 -16.89
N GLN A 23 16.40 -10.31 -16.55
CA GLN A 23 16.11 -11.70 -16.16
C GLN A 23 15.18 -11.74 -14.95
N TRP A 24 15.45 -10.92 -13.94
CA TRP A 24 14.60 -10.84 -12.75
C TRP A 24 13.17 -10.39 -13.11
N VAL A 25 13.02 -9.37 -13.95
CA VAL A 25 11.70 -8.92 -14.44
C VAL A 25 10.99 -10.03 -15.19
N ASP A 26 11.70 -10.76 -16.06
CA ASP A 26 11.13 -11.86 -16.83
C ASP A 26 10.69 -13.02 -15.92
N GLU A 27 11.48 -13.36 -14.91
CA GLU A 27 11.13 -14.36 -13.90
C GLU A 27 9.90 -13.92 -13.10
N PHE A 28 9.87 -12.66 -12.62
CA PHE A 28 8.74 -12.09 -11.91
C PHE A 28 7.47 -12.08 -12.75
N MET A 29 7.55 -11.63 -13.99
CA MET A 29 6.40 -11.58 -14.90
C MET A 29 5.88 -12.96 -15.33
N ASN A 30 6.74 -13.97 -15.32
CA ASN A 30 6.39 -15.33 -15.65
C ASN A 30 6.03 -16.18 -14.42
N ASP A 31 6.27 -15.68 -13.20
CA ASP A 31 5.88 -16.37 -11.98
C ASP A 31 4.36 -16.26 -11.76
N THR A 32 3.65 -17.25 -12.27
CA THR A 32 2.21 -17.33 -12.15
C THR A 32 1.73 -17.51 -10.70
N THR A 33 2.61 -17.91 -9.79
CA THR A 33 2.26 -18.10 -8.38
C THR A 33 1.99 -16.76 -7.69
N LEU A 34 2.66 -15.69 -8.10
CA LEU A 34 2.41 -14.33 -7.61
C LEU A 34 1.03 -13.79 -8.03
N PHE A 35 0.46 -14.33 -9.11
CA PHE A 35 -0.84 -13.92 -9.64
C PHE A 35 -1.99 -14.87 -9.30
N ILE A 36 -1.70 -16.02 -8.71
CA ILE A 36 -2.72 -17.05 -8.37
C ILE A 36 -3.43 -16.70 -7.05
N GLY A 37 -2.82 -15.92 -6.20
CA GLY A 37 -3.42 -15.53 -4.94
C GLY A 37 -2.45 -14.85 -3.99
N PRO A 38 -2.90 -14.42 -2.83
CA PRO A 38 -2.08 -13.75 -1.85
C PRO A 38 -0.99 -14.70 -1.31
N ASP A 39 0.16 -14.12 -1.00
CA ASP A 39 1.26 -14.84 -0.34
C ASP A 39 0.74 -15.45 0.98
N PRO A 40 0.78 -16.79 1.14
CA PRO A 40 0.25 -17.45 2.34
C PRO A 40 0.97 -17.02 3.62
N GLU A 41 2.23 -16.62 3.53
CA GLU A 41 2.98 -16.11 4.68
C GLU A 41 2.46 -14.75 5.11
N ILE A 42 2.19 -13.87 4.15
CA ILE A 42 1.59 -12.55 4.42
C ILE A 42 0.18 -12.72 5.00
N MET A 43 -0.62 -13.61 4.43
CA MET A 43 -2.00 -13.86 4.87
C MET A 43 -2.09 -14.46 6.27
N ARG A 44 -1.12 -15.26 6.67
CA ARG A 44 -1.11 -15.90 8.00
C ARG A 44 -0.63 -14.98 9.11
N LYS A 45 0.08 -13.91 8.78
CA LYS A 45 0.57 -12.94 9.76
C LYS A 45 -0.53 -11.97 10.17
N HIS A 46 -1.38 -12.40 11.10
CA HIS A 46 -2.38 -11.53 11.73
C HIS A 46 -1.82 -10.73 12.92
N GLN A 47 -0.58 -10.98 13.30
CA GLN A 47 0.06 -10.26 14.41
C GLN A 47 0.67 -8.96 13.92
N ILE A 48 0.59 -7.94 14.77
CA ILE A 48 1.32 -6.70 14.59
C ILE A 48 2.82 -7.02 14.51
N ALA A 49 3.51 -6.41 13.58
CA ALA A 49 4.95 -6.60 13.45
C ALA A 49 5.70 -6.15 14.71
N ASP A 50 6.84 -6.79 14.97
CA ASP A 50 7.71 -6.37 16.05
C ASP A 50 8.13 -4.91 15.86
N ARG A 51 8.24 -4.19 16.98
CA ARG A 51 8.66 -2.79 16.95
C ARG A 51 10.06 -2.66 16.39
N SER A 52 10.24 -1.71 15.51
CA SER A 52 11.57 -1.28 15.11
C SER A 52 12.35 -0.70 16.31
N PRO A 53 13.70 -0.63 16.25
CA PRO A 53 14.48 -0.02 17.32
C PRO A 53 14.10 1.45 17.61
N LEU A 54 13.59 2.18 16.61
CA LEU A 54 13.11 3.54 16.80
C LEU A 54 11.78 3.56 17.56
N GLU A 55 10.83 2.71 17.15
CA GLU A 55 9.54 2.58 17.81
C GLU A 55 9.70 2.12 19.26
N GLN A 56 10.60 1.18 19.51
CA GLN A 56 10.90 0.71 20.85
C GLN A 56 11.46 1.84 21.74
N ARG A 57 12.40 2.62 21.22
CA ARG A 57 12.94 3.79 21.95
C ARG A 57 11.87 4.86 22.24
N ILE A 58 10.94 5.03 21.32
CA ILE A 58 9.82 5.96 21.53
C ILE A 58 8.85 5.40 22.57
N PHE A 59 8.54 4.12 22.49
CA PHE A 59 7.64 3.45 23.41
C PHE A 59 8.14 3.46 24.86
N GLU A 60 9.46 3.35 25.07
CA GLU A 60 10.09 3.38 26.38
C GLU A 60 10.18 4.78 27.01
N LYS A 61 9.92 5.83 26.21
CA LYS A 61 9.86 7.18 26.75
C LYS A 61 8.55 7.42 27.52
N ASP A 62 8.69 8.15 28.61
CA ASP A 62 7.51 8.69 29.30
C ASP A 62 6.83 9.72 28.38
N HIS A 63 5.61 9.45 27.98
CA HIS A 63 4.84 10.32 27.10
C HIS A 63 3.75 11.04 27.86
N ASP A 64 3.68 12.34 27.65
CA ASP A 64 2.51 13.10 28.12
C ASP A 64 1.25 12.59 27.40
N PRO A 65 0.29 12.02 28.13
CA PRO A 65 -0.95 11.49 27.52
C PRO A 65 -1.74 12.53 26.76
N LEU A 66 -1.67 13.79 27.16
CA LEU A 66 -2.38 14.88 26.53
C LEU A 66 -1.79 15.20 25.16
N THR A 67 -0.45 15.17 25.05
CA THR A 67 0.24 15.34 23.77
C THR A 67 -0.07 14.17 22.83
N ALA A 68 -0.04 12.94 23.31
CA ALA A 68 -0.40 11.77 22.54
C ALA A 68 -1.84 11.86 21.98
N ASP A 69 -2.80 12.25 22.81
CA ASP A 69 -4.19 12.42 22.38
C ASP A 69 -4.34 13.55 21.34
N ARG A 70 -3.61 14.64 21.49
CA ARG A 70 -3.61 15.73 20.50
C ARG A 70 -3.08 15.26 19.14
N ILE A 71 -1.99 14.48 19.13
CA ILE A 71 -1.44 13.93 17.90
C ILE A 71 -2.45 12.99 17.25
N ARG A 72 -3.04 12.10 18.02
CA ARG A 72 -4.07 11.17 17.55
C ARG A 72 -5.24 11.91 16.91
N ARG A 73 -5.81 12.90 17.60
CA ARG A 73 -6.95 13.68 17.10
C ARG A 73 -6.62 14.44 15.83
N ARG A 74 -5.43 15.03 15.74
CA ARG A 74 -4.99 15.72 14.52
C ARG A 74 -4.84 14.76 13.35
N LEU A 75 -4.22 13.61 13.58
CA LEU A 75 -4.03 12.61 12.54
C LEU A 75 -5.38 12.08 12.02
N VAL A 76 -6.28 11.70 12.93
CA VAL A 76 -7.62 11.24 12.54
C VAL A 76 -8.41 12.36 11.84
N GLY A 77 -8.33 13.60 12.32
CA GLY A 77 -8.97 14.74 11.65
C GLY A 77 -8.46 14.95 10.21
N SER A 78 -7.15 14.85 10.01
CA SER A 78 -6.58 14.94 8.65
C SER A 78 -7.02 13.78 7.74
N LEU A 79 -7.21 12.59 8.31
CA LEU A 79 -7.74 11.45 7.55
C LEU A 79 -9.23 11.65 7.20
N ASP A 80 -10.01 12.24 8.09
CA ASP A 80 -11.40 12.59 7.84
C ASP A 80 -11.52 13.68 6.75
N GLU A 81 -10.64 14.69 6.77
CA GLU A 81 -10.56 15.72 5.71
C GLU A 81 -10.15 15.09 4.36
N ALA A 82 -9.18 14.18 4.36
CA ALA A 82 -8.78 13.48 3.15
C ALA A 82 -9.91 12.62 2.58
N PHE A 83 -10.68 11.97 3.45
CA PHE A 83 -11.88 11.24 3.06
C PHE A 83 -12.88 12.14 2.36
N GLU A 84 -13.25 13.29 2.98
CA GLU A 84 -14.18 14.26 2.41
C GLU A 84 -13.70 14.84 1.08
N MET A 85 -12.39 15.05 0.96
CA MET A 85 -11.79 15.50 -0.29
C MET A 85 -11.97 14.45 -1.39
N CYS A 86 -11.66 13.19 -1.12
CA CYS A 86 -11.84 12.10 -2.08
C CYS A 86 -13.31 11.94 -2.50
N GLU A 87 -14.23 12.00 -1.53
CA GLU A 87 -15.67 11.93 -1.79
C GLU A 87 -16.13 13.10 -2.66
N SER A 88 -15.68 14.32 -2.36
CA SER A 88 -16.06 15.54 -3.10
C SER A 88 -15.46 15.59 -4.51
N MET A 89 -14.25 15.10 -4.70
CA MET A 89 -13.62 15.02 -6.01
C MET A 89 -14.31 13.98 -6.92
N GLY A 90 -14.83 12.92 -6.34
CA GLY A 90 -15.77 11.99 -6.99
C GLY A 90 -15.26 11.42 -8.31
N ALA A 91 -13.97 11.12 -8.41
CA ALA A 91 -13.38 10.55 -9.62
C ALA A 91 -13.91 9.14 -9.91
N ALA A 92 -14.19 8.36 -8.87
CA ALA A 92 -14.83 7.06 -8.96
C ALA A 92 -16.27 7.12 -8.44
N PRO A 93 -17.22 6.43 -9.07
CA PRO A 93 -18.60 6.39 -8.61
C PRO A 93 -18.76 5.97 -7.15
N GLY A 94 -18.01 4.96 -6.70
CA GLY A 94 -18.03 4.48 -5.32
C GLY A 94 -17.63 5.56 -4.31
N ALA A 95 -16.63 6.38 -4.62
CA ALA A 95 -16.17 7.44 -3.74
C ALA A 95 -17.26 8.45 -3.39
N LYS A 96 -18.16 8.76 -4.33
CA LYS A 96 -19.33 9.66 -4.10
C LYS A 96 -20.35 9.09 -3.12
N TRP A 97 -20.33 7.79 -2.90
CA TRP A 97 -21.24 7.07 -2.01
C TRP A 97 -20.53 6.64 -0.72
N ALA A 98 -19.41 7.26 -0.40
CA ALA A 98 -18.57 6.93 0.74
C ALA A 98 -18.01 5.49 0.71
N ASP A 99 -17.98 4.85 -0.47
CA ASP A 99 -17.40 3.52 -0.66
C ASP A 99 -15.88 3.62 -0.85
N LEU A 100 -15.26 4.15 0.16
CA LEU A 100 -13.81 4.35 0.24
C LEU A 100 -13.32 4.28 1.69
N SER A 101 -12.04 4.15 1.88
CA SER A 101 -11.39 4.25 3.18
C SER A 101 -10.07 4.99 3.06
N VAL A 102 -9.75 5.76 4.08
CA VAL A 102 -8.48 6.49 4.20
C VAL A 102 -7.81 6.09 5.50
N ALA A 103 -6.57 5.62 5.41
CA ALA A 103 -5.82 5.15 6.56
C ALA A 103 -4.32 5.40 6.41
N VAL A 104 -3.62 5.37 7.54
CA VAL A 104 -2.15 5.42 7.60
C VAL A 104 -1.64 4.10 8.14
N TYR A 105 -0.62 3.58 7.48
CA TYR A 105 0.02 2.31 7.81
C TYR A 105 1.49 2.52 8.16
N THR A 106 2.03 1.61 8.95
CA THR A 106 3.48 1.49 9.15
C THR A 106 4.11 0.91 7.88
N ALA A 107 5.44 1.01 7.79
CA ALA A 107 6.20 0.34 6.72
C ALA A 107 6.08 -1.18 6.76
N SER A 108 5.72 -1.78 7.89
CA SER A 108 5.40 -3.21 8.02
C SER A 108 3.97 -3.57 7.60
N GLY A 109 3.16 -2.58 7.21
CA GLY A 109 1.79 -2.77 6.75
C GLY A 109 0.74 -2.82 7.86
N ASP A 110 1.11 -2.50 9.11
CA ASP A 110 0.14 -2.44 10.19
C ASP A 110 -0.63 -1.11 10.14
N VAL A 111 -1.94 -1.14 10.34
CA VAL A 111 -2.75 0.07 10.39
C VAL A 111 -2.44 0.86 11.67
N CYS A 112 -2.07 2.12 11.50
CA CYS A 112 -1.87 3.04 12.63
C CYS A 112 -3.17 3.73 13.01
N TYR A 113 -3.75 4.41 12.05
CA TYR A 113 -4.99 5.15 12.19
C TYR A 113 -5.79 5.11 10.90
N MET A 114 -7.10 5.23 11.04
CA MET A 114 -8.02 5.31 9.92
C MET A 114 -9.00 6.47 10.14
N SER A 115 -9.59 6.96 9.06
CA SER A 115 -10.71 7.88 9.12
C SER A 115 -11.87 7.26 9.89
N ASN A 116 -12.62 8.08 10.62
CA ASN A 116 -13.89 7.68 11.24
C ASN A 116 -15.01 7.50 10.21
N LYS A 117 -14.75 7.85 8.95
CA LYS A 117 -15.69 7.81 7.84
C LYS A 117 -15.37 6.65 6.90
N GLY A 118 -16.34 6.27 6.08
CA GLY A 118 -16.15 5.24 5.06
C GLY A 118 -16.25 3.80 5.58
N VAL A 119 -15.74 2.88 4.77
CA VAL A 119 -15.89 1.45 5.00
C VAL A 119 -14.69 0.89 5.77
N ILE A 120 -14.90 0.61 7.04
CA ILE A 120 -13.86 0.08 7.95
C ILE A 120 -13.22 -1.21 7.40
N ALA A 121 -13.99 -2.07 6.77
CA ALA A 121 -13.50 -3.33 6.21
C ALA A 121 -12.35 -3.13 5.19
N PHE A 122 -12.34 -2.04 4.45
CA PHE A 122 -11.28 -1.75 3.49
C PHE A 122 -9.94 -1.50 4.21
N SER A 123 -9.95 -0.69 5.26
CA SER A 123 -8.74 -0.46 6.05
C SER A 123 -8.20 -1.74 6.69
N ALA A 124 -9.07 -2.67 7.03
CA ALA A 124 -8.69 -3.95 7.65
C ALA A 124 -7.95 -4.90 6.70
N VAL A 125 -8.09 -4.74 5.38
CA VAL A 125 -7.48 -5.63 4.39
C VAL A 125 -6.34 -4.98 3.59
N LEU A 126 -6.26 -3.66 3.55
CA LEU A 126 -5.24 -2.93 2.80
C LEU A 126 -3.80 -3.18 3.29
N HIS A 127 -3.60 -3.77 4.44
CA HIS A 127 -2.28 -4.20 4.91
C HIS A 127 -1.68 -5.30 4.01
N HIS A 128 -2.49 -6.12 3.36
CA HIS A 128 -2.00 -7.18 2.48
C HIS A 128 -1.23 -6.65 1.27
N PRO A 129 -1.77 -5.75 0.43
CA PRO A 129 -1.01 -5.18 -0.68
C PRO A 129 0.22 -4.39 -0.20
N ILE A 130 0.14 -3.67 0.92
CA ILE A 130 1.29 -2.94 1.46
C ILE A 130 2.41 -3.92 1.84
N ARG A 131 2.11 -5.00 2.55
CA ARG A 131 3.10 -6.01 2.91
C ARG A 131 3.70 -6.70 1.69
N HIS A 132 2.87 -6.94 0.67
CA HIS A 132 3.33 -7.51 -0.60
C HIS A 132 4.32 -6.58 -1.30
N ILE A 133 3.98 -5.31 -1.44
CA ILE A 133 4.86 -4.28 -2.02
C ILE A 133 6.17 -4.18 -1.25
N MET A 134 6.10 -4.16 0.08
CA MET A 134 7.29 -4.08 0.93
C MET A 134 8.16 -5.33 0.86
N LYS A 135 7.57 -6.51 0.67
CA LYS A 135 8.32 -7.77 0.56
C LYS A 135 9.01 -7.94 -0.79
N TYR A 136 8.32 -7.62 -1.88
CA TYR A 136 8.77 -7.98 -3.22
C TYR A 136 9.32 -6.80 -4.02
N TRP A 137 8.86 -5.58 -3.77
CA TRP A 137 9.19 -4.44 -4.62
C TRP A 137 10.07 -3.39 -3.96
N LYS A 138 10.25 -3.44 -2.65
CA LYS A 138 11.04 -2.43 -1.93
C LYS A 138 12.46 -2.31 -2.45
N ASP A 139 13.12 -3.43 -2.63
CA ASP A 139 14.53 -3.51 -3.04
C ASP A 139 14.68 -3.96 -4.50
N GLU A 140 13.58 -4.03 -5.23
CA GLU A 140 13.56 -4.42 -6.62
C GLU A 140 14.17 -3.29 -7.49
N PRO A 141 15.18 -3.61 -8.36
CA PRO A 141 15.98 -2.57 -9.01
C PRO A 141 15.20 -1.72 -10.02
N THR A 142 14.12 -2.23 -10.61
CA THR A 142 13.34 -1.53 -11.61
C THR A 142 12.23 -0.66 -11.01
N VAL A 143 11.65 -1.08 -9.91
CA VAL A 143 10.58 -0.38 -9.20
C VAL A 143 11.14 0.40 -8.02
N GLY A 144 11.60 -0.31 -6.99
CA GLY A 144 12.00 0.27 -5.72
C GLY A 144 10.86 1.00 -5.02
N ILE A 145 11.14 1.52 -3.83
CA ILE A 145 10.19 2.37 -3.09
C ILE A 145 10.90 3.62 -2.63
N ARG A 146 10.39 4.78 -2.98
CA ARG A 146 10.95 6.07 -2.61
C ARG A 146 9.88 6.96 -1.96
N PRO A 147 10.27 7.90 -1.11
CA PRO A 147 9.33 8.89 -0.59
C PRO A 147 8.63 9.64 -1.73
N GLY A 148 7.30 9.66 -1.69
CA GLY A 148 6.47 10.30 -2.70
C GLY A 148 5.94 9.36 -3.78
N ASP A 149 6.37 8.10 -3.81
CA ASP A 149 5.81 7.12 -4.74
C ASP A 149 4.36 6.83 -4.42
N GLY A 150 3.57 6.65 -5.48
CA GLY A 150 2.19 6.18 -5.41
C GLY A 150 2.05 4.81 -6.06
N PHE A 151 1.35 3.92 -5.40
CA PHE A 151 1.03 2.60 -5.92
C PHE A 151 -0.45 2.48 -6.19
N PHE A 152 -0.79 1.97 -7.35
CA PHE A 152 -2.16 1.66 -7.72
C PHE A 152 -2.34 0.14 -7.77
N HIS A 153 -3.45 -0.33 -7.23
CA HIS A 153 -3.74 -1.75 -7.14
C HIS A 153 -5.23 -2.00 -7.29
N ASN A 154 -5.60 -2.93 -8.14
CA ASN A 154 -6.99 -3.32 -8.40
C ASN A 154 -7.11 -4.84 -8.59
N ASP A 155 -6.57 -5.63 -7.67
CA ASP A 155 -6.64 -7.09 -7.72
C ASP A 155 -7.14 -7.65 -6.40
N ALA A 156 -8.34 -8.22 -6.41
CA ALA A 156 -8.99 -8.80 -5.23
C ALA A 156 -8.16 -9.92 -4.58
N ARG A 157 -7.31 -10.60 -5.33
CA ARG A 157 -6.42 -11.66 -4.79
C ARG A 157 -5.43 -11.14 -3.77
N PHE A 158 -5.11 -9.85 -3.81
CA PHE A 158 -4.15 -9.19 -2.92
C PHE A 158 -4.80 -8.21 -1.93
N GLY A 159 -6.08 -8.39 -1.64
CA GLY A 159 -6.76 -7.65 -0.59
C GLY A 159 -7.63 -6.50 -1.05
N MET A 160 -7.84 -6.31 -2.34
CA MET A 160 -8.89 -5.40 -2.80
C MET A 160 -10.26 -6.00 -2.59
N VAL A 161 -11.13 -5.25 -1.95
CA VAL A 161 -12.50 -5.70 -1.59
C VAL A 161 -13.49 -5.37 -2.70
N HIS A 162 -13.24 -4.24 -3.39
CA HIS A 162 -13.99 -3.80 -4.56
C HIS A 162 -13.03 -3.54 -5.71
N ASN A 163 -13.15 -4.28 -6.78
CA ASN A 163 -12.30 -4.19 -7.97
C ASN A 163 -13.12 -4.03 -9.25
N THR A 164 -14.29 -3.48 -9.15
CA THR A 164 -15.27 -3.42 -10.25
C THR A 164 -15.20 -2.13 -11.08
N ASP A 165 -14.39 -1.15 -10.68
CA ASP A 165 -14.45 0.17 -11.30
C ASP A 165 -13.13 0.62 -11.88
#